data_550a2b42e5502e176e4f20751d021e1b
#
_entry.id   550a2b42e5502e176e4f20751d021e1b
#
_cell.length_a   1.000
_cell.length_b   1.000
_cell.length_c   1.000
_cell.angle_alpha   90.00
_cell.angle_beta   90.00
_cell.angle_gamma   90.00
#
_symmetry.space_group_name_H-M   'P 1'
#
loop_
_entity.id
_entity.type
_entity.pdbx_description
1 polymer ?
#
loop_
_entity_poly.entity_id
_entity_poly.type
_entity_poly.pdbx_seq_one_letter_code
_entity_poly.pdbx_strand_id
1 'polypeptide(L)'
;SNKGRKNQKATFNYNGFSGIKQVFGQYDMMDGAKFGALRTAARLYNTDGLDESRNTNTNWQDGLYGAGEMISHDISVTGGTEGGAYNAGLGYYKEEAVLPGQNFERFTLRAGLDQQIGKALRLGFNTNSNYATTNGDNIGTGTVLGTSPLANPYNADGSLKRTVRMAADENWVYNRETINNLGESYVNLTRAFSSYNNIFAELKIPGVDGLKYR
;
A
#
# COMPACT_ATOMS: atom_id res chain seq x y z
N SER A 1 -14.10 -19.16 8.63
CA SER A 1 -14.32 -19.65 7.23
C SER A 1 -15.78 -19.41 6.88
N ASN A 2 -16.03 -18.50 5.94
CA ASN A 2 -17.39 -18.13 5.49
C ASN A 2 -17.89 -19.11 4.41
N LYS A 3 -17.84 -20.40 4.69
CA LYS A 3 -18.45 -21.40 3.81
C LYS A 3 -19.95 -21.44 4.09
N GLY A 4 -20.77 -21.40 3.02
CA GLY A 4 -22.20 -21.67 3.13
C GLY A 4 -22.46 -23.07 3.74
N ARG A 5 -23.61 -23.26 4.32
CA ARG A 5 -24.07 -24.57 4.84
C ARG A 5 -25.25 -25.05 4.01
N LYS A 6 -25.40 -26.39 3.91
CA LYS A 6 -26.58 -26.99 3.27
C LYS A 6 -27.86 -26.45 3.89
N ASN A 7 -28.90 -26.27 3.09
CA ASN A 7 -30.21 -25.73 3.50
C ASN A 7 -30.17 -24.34 4.17
N GLN A 8 -29.11 -23.56 3.93
CA GLN A 8 -29.01 -22.20 4.45
C GLN A 8 -29.63 -21.20 3.46
N LYS A 9 -30.53 -20.35 3.95
CA LYS A 9 -31.00 -19.20 3.18
C LYS A 9 -29.81 -18.31 2.82
N ALA A 10 -29.89 -17.68 1.65
CA ALA A 10 -28.86 -16.72 1.23
C ALA A 10 -28.72 -15.59 2.27
N THR A 11 -27.50 -15.37 2.70
CA THR A 11 -27.14 -14.31 3.65
C THR A 11 -26.15 -13.39 2.95
N PHE A 12 -26.47 -12.10 2.93
CA PHE A 12 -25.62 -11.06 2.41
C PHE A 12 -24.89 -10.39 3.57
N ASN A 13 -23.61 -10.15 3.40
CA ASN A 13 -22.80 -9.42 4.37
C ASN A 13 -22.07 -8.30 3.64
N TYR A 14 -22.00 -7.17 4.30
CA TYR A 14 -21.16 -6.04 3.90
C TYR A 14 -20.33 -5.60 5.09
N ASN A 15 -19.02 -5.43 4.86
CA ASN A 15 -18.12 -4.80 5.79
C ASN A 15 -17.38 -3.70 5.06
N GLY A 16 -17.27 -2.54 5.71
CA GLY A 16 -16.53 -1.42 5.16
C GLY A 16 -15.90 -0.63 6.28
N PHE A 17 -14.76 -0.05 5.99
CA PHE A 17 -14.14 0.94 6.86
C PHE A 17 -13.40 1.98 6.02
N SER A 18 -13.24 3.16 6.60
CA SER A 18 -12.33 4.20 6.13
C SER A 18 -11.49 4.69 7.30
N GLY A 19 -10.30 5.15 7.01
CA GLY A 19 -9.39 5.66 8.02
C GLY A 19 -8.37 6.62 7.45
N ILE A 20 -7.76 7.39 8.32
CA ILE A 20 -6.66 8.31 7.99
C ILE A 20 -5.39 7.79 8.66
N LYS A 21 -4.32 7.76 7.90
CA LYS A 21 -2.98 7.41 8.35
C LYS A 21 -2.15 8.67 8.51
N GLN A 22 -1.45 8.78 9.61
CA GLN A 22 -0.52 9.87 9.88
C GLN A 22 0.72 9.30 10.57
N VAL A 23 1.85 9.95 10.39
CA VAL A 23 3.02 9.65 11.22
C VAL A 23 2.73 10.05 12.67
N PHE A 24 3.05 9.20 13.62
CA PHE A 24 2.84 9.49 15.04
C PHE A 24 3.97 10.35 15.65
N GLY A 25 5.06 10.54 14.90
CA GLY A 25 6.21 11.36 15.29
C GLY A 25 7.22 11.48 14.16
N GLN A 26 8.10 12.45 14.32
CA GLN A 26 9.24 12.67 13.43
C GLN A 26 10.53 12.33 14.17
N TYR A 27 11.60 12.10 13.42
CA TYR A 27 12.92 11.93 14.01
C TYR A 27 13.42 13.25 14.59
N ASP A 28 14.03 13.19 15.78
CA ASP A 28 14.71 14.34 16.39
C ASP A 28 16.04 14.57 15.64
N MET A 29 16.03 15.57 14.77
CA MET A 29 17.18 15.94 13.93
C MET A 29 17.86 17.18 14.46
N MET A 30 19.12 17.37 14.10
CA MET A 30 19.83 18.62 14.42
C MET A 30 19.15 19.79 13.72
N ASP A 31 18.92 20.87 14.46
CA ASP A 31 18.58 22.18 13.89
C ASP A 31 19.76 22.79 13.13
N GLY A 32 19.49 23.83 12.34
CA GLY A 32 20.50 24.52 11.55
C GLY A 32 21.68 25.09 12.41
N ALA A 33 21.39 25.57 13.60
CA ALA A 33 22.41 26.13 14.50
C ALA A 33 23.37 25.04 15.00
N LYS A 34 22.83 23.92 15.50
CA LYS A 34 23.63 22.77 15.96
C LYS A 34 24.42 22.15 14.84
N PHE A 35 23.79 21.94 13.67
CA PHE A 35 24.44 21.38 12.50
C PHE A 35 25.58 22.31 12.01
N GLY A 36 25.35 23.62 11.93
CA GLY A 36 26.36 24.59 11.56
C GLY A 36 27.55 24.65 12.54
N ALA A 37 27.27 24.55 13.85
CA ALA A 37 28.32 24.49 14.88
C ALA A 37 29.16 23.19 14.74
N LEU A 38 28.49 22.04 14.50
CA LEU A 38 29.16 20.76 14.27
C LEU A 38 30.09 20.82 13.05
N ARG A 39 29.61 21.35 11.93
CA ARG A 39 30.42 21.50 10.69
C ARG A 39 31.67 22.34 10.96
N THR A 40 31.52 23.43 11.68
CA THR A 40 32.65 24.31 12.01
C THR A 40 33.64 23.60 12.93
N ALA A 41 33.18 22.95 13.99
CA ALA A 41 34.02 22.23 14.94
C ALA A 41 34.76 21.04 14.27
N ALA A 42 34.10 20.31 13.39
CA ALA A 42 34.67 19.21 12.67
C ALA A 42 35.50 19.62 11.43
N ARG A 43 35.58 20.93 11.14
CA ARG A 43 36.25 21.47 9.94
C ARG A 43 35.76 20.84 8.65
N LEU A 44 34.47 20.51 8.58
CA LEU A 44 33.83 19.95 7.40
C LEU A 44 33.39 21.11 6.49
N TYR A 45 33.94 21.12 5.27
CA TYR A 45 33.67 22.14 4.24
C TYR A 45 34.09 23.57 4.62
N ASN A 46 34.88 24.22 3.78
CA ASN A 46 35.39 25.58 4.02
C ASN A 46 34.32 26.67 3.77
N THR A 47 33.32 26.35 2.94
CA THR A 47 32.23 27.29 2.56
C THR A 47 30.89 26.58 2.60
N ASP A 48 29.85 27.36 2.83
CA ASP A 48 28.48 26.85 2.68
C ASP A 48 28.15 26.70 1.20
N GLY A 49 27.25 25.78 0.86
CA GLY A 49 26.77 25.60 -0.51
C GLY A 49 25.92 26.78 -0.99
N LEU A 50 25.67 26.84 -2.29
CA LEU A 50 24.96 27.98 -2.90
C LEU A 50 23.54 28.15 -2.36
N ASP A 51 22.91 27.07 -1.93
CA ASP A 51 21.56 27.10 -1.37
C ASP A 51 21.54 27.00 0.17
N GLU A 52 22.72 27.01 0.83
CA GLU A 52 22.84 26.99 2.28
C GLU A 52 23.04 28.37 2.87
N SER A 53 22.47 28.59 4.06
CA SER A 53 22.69 29.78 4.87
C SER A 53 22.65 29.43 6.36
N ARG A 54 23.54 30.05 7.15
CA ARG A 54 23.58 29.89 8.60
C ARG A 54 22.33 30.43 9.32
N ASN A 55 21.50 31.19 8.61
CA ASN A 55 20.22 31.69 9.10
C ASN A 55 19.04 30.79 8.72
N THR A 56 19.29 29.70 8.04
CA THR A 56 18.27 28.76 7.63
C THR A 56 18.17 27.60 8.61
N ASN A 57 16.94 27.16 8.88
CA ASN A 57 16.64 25.98 9.68
C ASN A 57 15.47 25.23 9.02
N THR A 58 15.79 24.37 8.08
CA THR A 58 14.78 23.60 7.33
C THR A 58 14.54 22.26 8.00
N ASN A 59 13.29 22.00 8.41
CA ASN A 59 12.84 20.67 8.76
C ASN A 59 12.34 19.95 7.50
N TRP A 60 13.17 19.13 6.93
CA TRP A 60 12.85 18.41 5.68
C TRP A 60 11.71 17.40 5.84
N GLN A 61 11.40 16.97 7.06
CA GLN A 61 10.32 16.03 7.33
C GLN A 61 8.94 16.67 7.18
N ASP A 62 8.80 17.97 7.48
CA ASP A 62 7.53 18.69 7.41
C ASP A 62 6.97 18.75 5.98
N GLY A 63 7.85 18.90 5.00
CA GLY A 63 7.45 18.92 3.59
C GLY A 63 7.18 17.55 3.00
N LEU A 64 7.71 16.49 3.61
CA LEU A 64 7.62 15.13 3.10
C LEU A 64 6.38 14.40 3.59
N TYR A 65 6.18 14.33 4.90
CA TYR A 65 5.09 13.56 5.48
C TYR A 65 3.74 14.23 5.30
N GLY A 66 2.73 13.44 5.04
CA GLY A 66 1.35 13.89 4.96
C GLY A 66 0.39 12.87 5.54
N ALA A 67 -0.90 13.12 5.37
CA ALA A 67 -1.95 12.16 5.67
C ALA A 67 -2.17 11.26 4.46
N GLY A 68 -2.33 9.96 4.71
CA GLY A 68 -2.80 8.96 3.74
C GLY A 68 -4.22 8.54 4.09
N GLU A 69 -5.00 8.17 3.09
CA GLU A 69 -6.34 7.61 3.24
C GLU A 69 -6.29 6.09 3.12
N MET A 70 -7.20 5.42 3.83
CA MET A 70 -7.38 3.99 3.75
C MET A 70 -8.87 3.67 3.66
N ILE A 71 -9.27 2.90 2.63
CA ILE A 71 -10.67 2.53 2.38
C ILE A 71 -10.73 1.03 2.13
N SER A 72 -11.74 0.37 2.68
CA SER A 72 -12.03 -1.03 2.42
C SER A 72 -13.53 -1.25 2.31
N HIS A 73 -13.92 -2.04 1.31
CA HIS A 73 -15.27 -2.53 1.11
C HIS A 73 -15.21 -4.02 0.79
N ASP A 74 -15.99 -4.83 1.49
CA ASP A 74 -16.12 -6.27 1.27
C ASP A 74 -17.60 -6.64 1.27
N ILE A 75 -18.07 -7.18 0.16
CA ILE A 75 -19.44 -7.65 -0.01
C ILE A 75 -19.39 -9.16 -0.22
N SER A 76 -20.22 -9.90 0.47
CA SER A 76 -20.29 -11.33 0.29
C SER A 76 -21.70 -11.88 0.42
N VAL A 77 -21.93 -12.99 -0.26
CA VAL A 77 -23.13 -13.81 -0.16
C VAL A 77 -22.73 -15.24 0.18
N THR A 78 -23.46 -15.84 1.07
CA THR A 78 -23.33 -17.26 1.41
C THR A 78 -24.72 -17.88 1.46
N GLY A 79 -24.83 -19.13 1.02
CA GLY A 79 -26.08 -19.85 1.06
C GLY A 79 -25.88 -21.32 0.77
N GLY A 80 -26.98 -22.06 0.74
CA GLY A 80 -26.94 -23.46 0.39
C GLY A 80 -28.32 -24.03 0.04
N THR A 81 -28.27 -25.05 -0.79
CA THR A 81 -29.39 -25.89 -1.17
C THR A 81 -29.36 -27.19 -0.36
N GLU A 82 -30.34 -28.05 -0.55
CA GLU A 82 -30.34 -29.41 0.03
C GLU A 82 -29.09 -30.21 -0.39
N GLY A 83 -28.66 -30.04 -1.62
CA GLY A 83 -27.52 -30.75 -2.21
C GLY A 83 -26.18 -30.06 -2.03
N GLY A 84 -26.11 -28.79 -1.61
CA GLY A 84 -24.84 -28.09 -1.63
C GLY A 84 -24.79 -26.76 -0.90
N ALA A 85 -23.65 -26.11 -0.99
CA ALA A 85 -23.40 -24.81 -0.42
C ALA A 85 -22.57 -23.95 -1.37
N TYR A 86 -22.81 -22.66 -1.34
CA TYR A 86 -22.08 -21.69 -2.15
C TYR A 86 -21.69 -20.46 -1.35
N ASN A 87 -20.65 -19.80 -1.82
CA ASN A 87 -20.26 -18.47 -1.37
C ASN A 87 -19.69 -17.69 -2.54
N ALA A 88 -19.92 -16.39 -2.53
CA ALA A 88 -19.26 -15.45 -3.44
C ALA A 88 -18.96 -14.16 -2.67
N GLY A 89 -17.90 -13.48 -3.02
CA GLY A 89 -17.52 -12.24 -2.39
C GLY A 89 -16.62 -11.39 -3.28
N LEU A 90 -16.79 -10.08 -3.16
CA LEU A 90 -15.98 -9.07 -3.81
C LEU A 90 -15.41 -8.17 -2.73
N GLY A 91 -14.12 -7.88 -2.82
CA GLY A 91 -13.43 -6.96 -1.95
C GLY A 91 -12.71 -5.88 -2.75
N TYR A 92 -12.77 -4.65 -2.25
CA TYR A 92 -11.97 -3.53 -2.70
C TYR A 92 -11.20 -2.96 -1.52
N TYR A 93 -9.93 -2.71 -1.73
CA TYR A 93 -9.06 -2.07 -0.76
C TYR A 93 -8.20 -1.03 -1.46
N LYS A 94 -8.18 0.19 -0.92
CA LYS A 94 -7.30 1.28 -1.34
C LYS A 94 -6.57 1.82 -0.14
N GLU A 95 -5.31 2.14 -0.30
CA GLU A 95 -4.46 2.74 0.71
C GLU A 95 -3.51 3.75 0.07
N GLU A 96 -3.48 4.95 0.62
CA GLU A 96 -2.48 5.96 0.33
C GLU A 96 -1.46 6.00 1.47
N ALA A 97 -0.19 6.09 1.12
CA ALA A 97 0.87 6.19 2.11
C ALA A 97 0.98 7.61 2.68
N VAL A 98 1.63 7.73 3.82
CA VAL A 98 2.02 9.03 4.39
C VAL A 98 3.11 9.72 3.57
N LEU A 99 3.88 8.95 2.80
CA LEU A 99 4.82 9.47 1.80
C LEU A 99 4.09 9.78 0.49
N PRO A 100 4.42 10.88 -0.20
CA PRO A 100 3.71 11.29 -1.41
C PRO A 100 3.91 10.32 -2.56
N GLY A 101 2.91 10.24 -3.43
CA GLY A 101 2.98 9.45 -4.68
C GLY A 101 2.90 7.94 -4.49
N GLN A 102 2.80 7.44 -3.27
CA GLN A 102 2.70 6.02 -2.98
C GLN A 102 1.26 5.62 -2.68
N ASN A 103 0.74 4.66 -3.43
CA ASN A 103 -0.58 4.09 -3.18
C ASN A 103 -0.62 2.59 -3.52
N PHE A 104 -1.60 1.92 -2.92
CA PHE A 104 -1.88 0.52 -3.14
C PHE A 104 -3.38 0.34 -3.32
N GLU A 105 -3.77 -0.40 -4.36
CA GLU A 105 -5.15 -0.81 -4.58
C GLU A 105 -5.21 -2.31 -4.80
N ARG A 106 -6.28 -2.93 -4.32
CA ARG A 106 -6.51 -4.36 -4.52
C ARG A 106 -7.98 -4.68 -4.69
N PHE A 107 -8.29 -5.40 -5.76
CA PHE A 107 -9.57 -6.06 -5.97
C PHE A 107 -9.42 -7.54 -5.63
N THR A 108 -10.38 -8.08 -4.90
CA THR A 108 -10.42 -9.49 -4.50
C THR A 108 -11.72 -10.11 -4.96
N LEU A 109 -11.65 -11.25 -5.65
CA LEU A 109 -12.79 -12.10 -5.98
C LEU A 109 -12.63 -13.42 -5.22
N ARG A 110 -13.68 -13.81 -4.50
CA ARG A 110 -13.79 -15.11 -3.84
C ARG A 110 -15.05 -15.79 -4.32
N ALA A 111 -14.95 -17.04 -4.70
CA ALA A 111 -16.14 -17.85 -4.99
C ALA A 111 -15.90 -19.30 -4.56
N GLY A 112 -16.95 -19.94 -4.12
CA GLY A 112 -16.90 -21.34 -3.75
C GLY A 112 -18.25 -21.99 -4.00
N LEU A 113 -18.18 -23.23 -4.49
CA LEU A 113 -19.32 -24.11 -4.69
C LEU A 113 -18.94 -25.50 -4.19
N ASP A 114 -19.87 -26.12 -3.50
CA ASP A 114 -19.79 -27.53 -3.09
C ASP A 114 -21.16 -28.14 -3.35
N GLN A 115 -21.27 -29.02 -4.32
CA GLN A 115 -22.53 -29.53 -4.79
C GLN A 115 -22.52 -31.06 -4.91
N GLN A 116 -23.46 -31.70 -4.25
CA GLN A 116 -23.77 -33.10 -4.44
C GLN A 116 -24.66 -33.28 -5.69
N ILE A 117 -24.26 -34.11 -6.59
CA ILE A 117 -25.00 -34.46 -7.82
C ILE A 117 -25.44 -35.90 -7.70
N GLY A 118 -26.74 -36.10 -7.52
CA GLY A 118 -27.29 -37.41 -7.25
C GLY A 118 -26.69 -38.03 -5.99
N LYS A 119 -26.62 -39.39 -5.98
CA LYS A 119 -26.11 -40.11 -4.80
C LYS A 119 -24.62 -40.40 -4.83
N ALA A 120 -24.00 -40.34 -6.01
CA ALA A 120 -22.63 -40.80 -6.22
C ALA A 120 -21.59 -39.71 -6.39
N LEU A 121 -21.91 -38.56 -6.99
CA LEU A 121 -20.91 -37.53 -7.36
C LEU A 121 -21.04 -36.29 -6.48
N ARG A 122 -19.93 -35.78 -5.98
CA ARG A 122 -19.82 -34.48 -5.35
C ARG A 122 -18.74 -33.67 -6.06
N LEU A 123 -19.08 -32.47 -6.45
CA LEU A 123 -18.16 -31.52 -7.08
C LEU A 123 -17.92 -30.35 -6.13
N GLY A 124 -16.69 -29.89 -6.11
CA GLY A 124 -16.34 -28.67 -5.38
C GLY A 124 -15.39 -27.79 -6.19
N PHE A 125 -15.60 -26.51 -6.04
CA PHE A 125 -14.79 -25.46 -6.63
C PHE A 125 -14.58 -24.36 -5.59
N ASN A 126 -13.36 -23.86 -5.49
CA ASN A 126 -13.06 -22.66 -4.74
C ASN A 126 -12.04 -21.83 -5.51
N THR A 127 -12.28 -20.54 -5.57
CA THR A 127 -11.31 -19.57 -6.10
C THR A 127 -11.10 -18.41 -5.13
N ASN A 128 -9.88 -17.92 -5.11
CA ASN A 128 -9.52 -16.65 -4.48
C ASN A 128 -8.54 -15.95 -5.44
N SER A 129 -9.03 -14.93 -6.10
CA SER A 129 -8.27 -14.18 -7.11
C SER A 129 -8.11 -12.75 -6.64
N ASN A 130 -6.90 -12.21 -6.80
CA ASN A 130 -6.56 -10.85 -6.41
C ASN A 130 -5.90 -10.16 -7.60
N TYR A 131 -6.30 -8.93 -7.84
CA TYR A 131 -5.60 -8.00 -8.71
C TYR A 131 -5.17 -6.81 -7.89
N ALA A 132 -3.88 -6.56 -7.82
CA ALA A 132 -3.30 -5.48 -7.05
C ALA A 132 -2.49 -4.55 -7.93
N THR A 133 -2.56 -3.26 -7.61
CA THR A 133 -1.79 -2.20 -8.21
C THR A 133 -1.03 -1.49 -7.10
N THR A 134 0.27 -1.38 -7.24
CA THR A 134 1.13 -0.57 -6.36
C THR A 134 1.76 0.52 -7.21
N ASN A 135 1.57 1.76 -6.82
CA ASN A 135 2.18 2.92 -7.45
C ASN A 135 3.12 3.61 -6.48
N GLY A 136 4.16 4.21 -7.01
CA GLY A 136 5.12 5.00 -6.27
C GLY A 136 6.44 4.29 -5.98
N ASP A 137 7.47 5.11 -5.81
CA ASP A 137 8.82 4.67 -5.51
C ASP A 137 9.08 4.69 -3.99
N ASN A 138 10.04 3.91 -3.58
CA ASN A 138 10.56 4.01 -2.23
C ASN A 138 11.41 5.28 -2.11
N ILE A 139 10.76 6.36 -1.70
CA ILE A 139 11.46 7.59 -1.36
C ILE A 139 12.36 7.28 -0.16
N GLY A 140 13.66 7.25 -0.40
CA GLY A 140 14.64 6.99 0.64
C GLY A 140 14.56 8.04 1.73
N THR A 141 13.87 7.73 2.84
CA THR A 141 13.80 8.64 3.99
C THR A 141 15.19 9.04 4.47
N GLY A 142 16.18 8.15 4.31
CA GLY A 142 17.58 8.45 4.61
C GLY A 142 18.15 9.64 3.84
N THR A 143 17.77 9.81 2.56
CA THR A 143 18.20 10.98 1.77
C THR A 143 17.61 12.25 2.32
N VAL A 144 16.31 12.25 2.68
CA VAL A 144 15.63 13.41 3.25
C VAL A 144 16.24 13.80 4.60
N LEU A 145 16.48 12.81 5.47
CA LEU A 145 17.08 13.02 6.79
C LEU A 145 18.55 13.45 6.71
N GLY A 146 19.25 13.03 5.65
CA GLY A 146 20.64 13.41 5.41
C GLY A 146 20.81 14.79 4.75
N THR A 147 19.72 15.44 4.34
CA THR A 147 19.80 16.77 3.72
C THR A 147 20.09 17.85 4.78
N SER A 148 21.00 18.75 4.46
CA SER A 148 21.43 19.81 5.38
C SER A 148 20.27 20.70 5.83
N PRO A 149 20.07 20.91 7.14
CA PRO A 149 19.07 21.86 7.64
C PRO A 149 19.38 23.32 7.33
N LEU A 150 20.62 23.63 6.88
CA LEU A 150 21.02 24.96 6.41
C LEU A 150 20.53 25.24 4.98
N ALA A 151 20.12 24.22 4.24
CA ALA A 151 19.69 24.38 2.85
C ALA A 151 18.24 24.89 2.76
N ASN A 152 18.05 25.91 1.92
CA ASN A 152 16.75 26.51 1.65
C ASN A 152 16.09 25.84 0.44
N PRO A 153 14.95 25.15 0.63
CA PRO A 153 14.24 24.51 -0.48
C PRO A 153 13.45 25.47 -1.38
N TYR A 154 13.38 26.77 -1.05
CA TYR A 154 12.56 27.72 -1.77
C TYR A 154 13.39 28.66 -2.67
N ASN A 155 12.83 29.00 -3.80
CA ASN A 155 13.27 30.07 -4.66
C ASN A 155 12.87 31.46 -4.05
N ALA A 156 13.37 32.53 -4.64
CA ALA A 156 13.03 33.89 -4.19
C ALA A 156 11.54 34.24 -4.37
N ASP A 157 10.86 33.59 -5.29
CA ASP A 157 9.42 33.75 -5.56
C ASP A 157 8.53 32.86 -4.65
N GLY A 158 9.14 32.08 -3.74
CA GLY A 158 8.44 31.18 -2.83
C GLY A 158 8.14 29.79 -3.40
N SER A 159 8.44 29.54 -4.68
CA SER A 159 8.29 28.20 -5.26
C SER A 159 9.36 27.24 -4.75
N LEU A 160 9.05 25.94 -4.72
CA LEU A 160 10.01 24.89 -4.34
C LEU A 160 11.07 24.70 -5.42
N LYS A 161 12.32 24.60 -5.01
CA LYS A 161 13.43 24.17 -5.87
C LYS A 161 13.29 22.72 -6.23
N ARG A 162 13.78 22.32 -7.40
CA ARG A 162 13.94 20.91 -7.78
C ARG A 162 15.10 20.23 -7.06
N THR A 163 16.20 20.95 -6.93
CA THR A 163 17.42 20.53 -6.26
C THR A 163 17.92 21.62 -5.34
N VAL A 164 18.67 21.24 -4.31
CA VAL A 164 19.40 22.15 -3.42
C VAL A 164 20.89 21.84 -3.50
N ARG A 165 21.70 22.89 -3.66
CA ARG A 165 23.15 22.81 -3.76
C ARG A 165 23.75 23.10 -2.39
N MET A 166 24.20 22.01 -1.76
CA MET A 166 24.83 22.05 -0.46
C MET A 166 26.35 22.05 -0.59
N ALA A 167 27.08 22.22 0.50
CA ALA A 167 28.53 22.16 0.49
C ALA A 167 29.07 20.78 0.11
N ALA A 168 28.33 19.72 0.41
CA ALA A 168 28.71 18.35 0.14
C ALA A 168 28.34 17.90 -1.30
N ASP A 169 27.13 18.24 -1.71
CA ASP A 169 26.50 17.67 -2.91
C ASP A 169 25.31 18.52 -3.36
N GLU A 170 24.69 18.09 -4.44
CA GLU A 170 23.41 18.60 -4.90
C GLU A 170 22.36 17.49 -4.75
N ASN A 171 21.31 17.74 -3.98
CA ASN A 171 20.26 16.79 -3.74
C ASN A 171 18.92 17.21 -4.33
N TRP A 172 18.15 16.23 -4.79
CA TRP A 172 16.76 16.43 -5.15
C TRP A 172 15.94 16.83 -3.91
N VAL A 173 15.04 17.78 -4.07
CA VAL A 173 14.11 18.19 -2.99
C VAL A 173 12.93 17.20 -2.95
N TYR A 174 13.00 16.25 -2.05
CA TYR A 174 11.89 15.33 -1.77
C TYR A 174 10.84 16.04 -0.92
N ASN A 175 9.83 16.54 -1.57
CA ASN A 175 8.69 17.22 -0.98
C ASN A 175 7.41 16.74 -1.65
N ARG A 176 6.29 16.78 -0.93
CA ARG A 176 4.99 16.36 -1.44
C ARG A 176 4.62 17.11 -2.73
N GLU A 177 4.89 18.42 -2.78
CA GLU A 177 4.63 19.24 -3.97
C GLU A 177 5.53 18.86 -5.15
N THR A 178 6.84 18.73 -4.94
CA THR A 178 7.78 18.35 -6.01
C THR A 178 7.46 16.97 -6.58
N ILE A 179 7.05 16.02 -5.75
CA ILE A 179 6.70 14.67 -6.20
C ILE A 179 5.35 14.66 -6.93
N ASN A 180 4.34 15.37 -6.41
CA ASN A 180 3.04 15.47 -7.08
C ASN A 180 3.15 16.17 -8.44
N ASN A 181 4.04 17.14 -8.57
CA ASN A 181 4.28 17.86 -9.82
C ASN A 181 5.03 17.04 -10.89
N LEU A 182 5.57 15.87 -10.55
CA LEU A 182 6.09 14.92 -11.55
C LEU A 182 4.96 14.36 -12.41
N GLY A 183 3.75 14.23 -11.85
CA GLY A 183 2.55 13.77 -12.55
C GLY A 183 2.79 12.49 -13.34
N GLU A 184 2.33 12.47 -14.59
CA GLU A 184 2.50 11.33 -15.50
C GLU A 184 3.93 11.17 -16.05
N SER A 185 4.81 12.15 -15.79
CA SER A 185 6.21 12.11 -16.24
C SER A 185 7.05 11.06 -15.49
N TYR A 186 6.58 10.61 -14.34
CA TYR A 186 7.23 9.58 -13.56
C TYR A 186 6.24 8.45 -13.25
N VAL A 187 6.50 7.28 -13.79
CA VAL A 187 5.66 6.09 -13.61
C VAL A 187 6.48 5.00 -12.95
N ASN A 188 6.09 4.64 -11.74
CA ASN A 188 6.57 3.43 -11.06
C ASN A 188 5.36 2.61 -10.62
N LEU A 189 4.87 1.79 -11.53
CA LEU A 189 3.62 1.05 -11.39
C LEU A 189 3.88 -0.45 -11.46
N THR A 190 3.55 -1.14 -10.38
CA THR A 190 3.54 -2.60 -10.33
C THR A 190 2.10 -3.09 -10.34
N ARG A 191 1.80 -4.04 -11.23
CA ARG A 191 0.53 -4.75 -11.29
C ARG A 191 0.78 -6.22 -11.01
N ALA A 192 0.01 -6.77 -10.10
CA ALA A 192 0.10 -8.18 -9.72
C ALA A 192 -1.27 -8.84 -9.81
N PHE A 193 -1.32 -9.97 -10.47
CA PHE A 193 -2.49 -10.85 -10.47
C PHE A 193 -2.10 -12.17 -9.81
N SER A 194 -2.91 -12.62 -8.86
CA SER A 194 -2.77 -13.94 -8.25
C SER A 194 -4.12 -14.63 -8.21
N SER A 195 -4.14 -15.93 -8.48
CA SER A 195 -5.36 -16.73 -8.43
C SER A 195 -5.05 -18.11 -7.86
N TYR A 196 -5.75 -18.45 -6.80
CA TYR A 196 -5.70 -19.77 -6.17
C TYR A 196 -7.01 -20.47 -6.43
N ASN A 197 -6.95 -21.58 -7.20
CA ASN A 197 -8.11 -22.34 -7.59
C ASN A 197 -7.96 -23.76 -7.07
N ASN A 198 -9.04 -24.27 -6.48
CA ASN A 198 -9.15 -25.67 -6.09
C ASN A 198 -10.42 -26.25 -6.68
N ILE A 199 -10.29 -27.32 -7.45
CA ILE A 199 -11.40 -28.05 -8.03
C ILE A 199 -11.24 -29.50 -7.58
N PHE A 200 -12.32 -30.10 -7.10
CA PHE A 200 -12.34 -31.52 -6.77
C PHE A 200 -13.62 -32.19 -7.22
N ALA A 201 -13.50 -33.46 -7.48
CA ALA A 201 -14.62 -34.36 -7.71
C ALA A 201 -14.47 -35.56 -6.77
N GLU A 202 -15.50 -35.90 -6.02
CA GLU A 202 -15.56 -37.07 -5.15
C GLU A 202 -16.62 -38.02 -5.72
N LEU A 203 -16.21 -39.23 -6.05
CA LEU A 203 -17.10 -40.30 -6.54
C LEU A 203 -17.25 -41.36 -5.45
N LYS A 204 -18.49 -41.61 -5.03
CA LYS A 204 -18.84 -42.79 -4.21
C LYS A 204 -19.06 -43.99 -5.18
N ILE A 205 -18.34 -45.06 -4.93
CA ILE A 205 -18.44 -46.27 -5.79
C ILE A 205 -19.71 -47.05 -5.40
N PRO A 206 -20.66 -47.21 -6.34
CA PRO A 206 -21.87 -47.95 -6.03
C PRO A 206 -21.56 -49.43 -5.70
N GLY A 207 -22.24 -49.96 -4.70
CA GLY A 207 -22.09 -51.36 -4.28
C GLY A 207 -20.95 -51.64 -3.29
N VAL A 208 -20.16 -50.65 -2.93
CA VAL A 208 -19.10 -50.78 -1.89
C VAL A 208 -19.26 -49.65 -0.87
N ASP A 209 -19.81 -50.02 0.28
CA ASP A 209 -20.03 -49.02 1.36
C ASP A 209 -18.71 -48.45 1.88
N GLY A 210 -18.67 -47.12 2.00
CA GLY A 210 -17.51 -46.37 2.51
C GLY A 210 -16.40 -46.08 1.52
N LEU A 211 -16.41 -46.69 0.31
CA LEU A 211 -15.36 -46.45 -0.69
C LEU A 211 -15.65 -45.17 -1.50
N LYS A 212 -14.73 -44.24 -1.43
CA LYS A 212 -14.77 -42.97 -2.16
C LYS A 212 -13.46 -42.78 -2.90
N TYR A 213 -13.54 -42.21 -4.09
CA TYR A 213 -12.41 -41.76 -4.89
C TYR A 213 -12.46 -40.23 -5.01
N ARG A 214 -11.33 -39.55 -4.76
CA ARG A 214 -11.23 -38.09 -4.83
C ARG A 214 -9.99 -37.66 -5.59
#